data_1a1100878d3143e816b109c1505d5829
#
_entry.id   1a1100878d3143e816b109c1505d5829
#
_cell.length_a   1.000
_cell.length_b   1.000
_cell.length_c   1.000
_cell.angle_alpha   90.00
_cell.angle_beta   90.00
_cell.angle_gamma   90.00
#
_symmetry.space_group_name_H-M   'P 1'
#
loop_
_entity.id
_entity.type
_entity.pdbx_description
1 polymer ?
#
loop_
_entity_poly.entity_id
_entity_poly.type
_entity_poly.pdbx_seq_one_letter_code
_entity_poly.pdbx_strand_id
1 'polypeptide(L)'
;MQHLDFALIDPHIHQWDPYNTPHAAALAVKLLGKHPKLLDKMVRLVKPKDLIETIGLTRHITRPYLPHDYKRDTGPYTVEQVVHVEASWHHSKGKGVVEETQFIESLAFGVDTVKLGGIVATADPRDRNFKKILKLHHKASPHFRGIRKMASFHEDKAIHAWTDEPHLYRNKKFLKGFEVLSQYNLSFDAWVYSTQLEDVIYLAKQFPETSIVLDHLGTPAGLFGPIGANTGMTQTARENIFFRWQDDLAELT
;
A
#
# COMPACT_ATOMS: atom_id res chain seq x y z
N MET A 1 26.27 -14.75 -8.94
CA MET A 1 24.96 -14.11 -9.15
C MET A 1 24.89 -13.73 -10.63
N GLN A 2 23.83 -14.13 -11.34
CA GLN A 2 23.65 -13.67 -12.71
C GLN A 2 23.40 -12.15 -12.71
N HIS A 3 24.24 -11.39 -13.40
CA HIS A 3 23.97 -10.00 -13.72
C HIS A 3 22.77 -9.97 -14.70
N LEU A 4 21.74 -9.16 -14.38
CA LEU A 4 20.70 -8.88 -15.34
C LEU A 4 21.23 -7.86 -16.36
N ASP A 5 21.08 -8.15 -17.65
CA ASP A 5 21.55 -7.29 -18.75
C ASP A 5 20.54 -6.18 -19.11
N PHE A 6 19.52 -5.98 -18.27
CA PHE A 6 18.46 -4.99 -18.46
C PHE A 6 18.18 -4.22 -17.17
N ALA A 7 17.68 -3.00 -17.32
CA ALA A 7 17.27 -2.17 -16.22
C ALA A 7 15.90 -2.61 -15.69
N LEU A 8 15.72 -2.53 -14.38
CA LEU A 8 14.48 -2.87 -13.70
C LEU A 8 13.66 -1.61 -13.41
N ILE A 9 12.36 -1.77 -13.41
CA ILE A 9 11.43 -0.81 -12.80
C ILE A 9 10.83 -1.50 -11.58
N ASP A 10 10.93 -0.87 -10.41
CA ASP A 10 10.24 -1.35 -9.22
C ASP A 10 8.89 -0.63 -9.09
N PRO A 11 7.77 -1.34 -9.32
CA PRO A 11 6.45 -0.73 -9.39
C PRO A 11 5.82 -0.45 -8.03
N HIS A 12 6.47 -0.85 -6.91
CA HIS A 12 5.85 -0.72 -5.59
C HIS A 12 6.88 -0.55 -4.48
N ILE A 13 7.23 0.69 -4.19
CA ILE A 13 8.05 1.03 -3.04
C ILE A 13 7.34 2.01 -2.10
N HIS A 14 7.85 2.12 -0.89
CA HIS A 14 7.44 3.14 0.07
C HIS A 14 8.64 3.97 0.49
N GLN A 15 8.48 5.29 0.50
CA GLN A 15 9.47 6.25 1.01
C GLN A 15 8.84 7.00 2.18
N TRP A 16 9.56 7.10 3.29
CA TRP A 16 9.06 7.81 4.48
C TRP A 16 10.21 8.35 5.32
N ASP A 17 9.94 9.40 6.07
CA ASP A 17 10.84 9.95 7.08
C ASP A 17 10.07 10.22 8.38
N PRO A 18 10.01 9.27 9.31
CA PRO A 18 9.27 9.44 10.56
C PRO A 18 9.94 10.42 11.53
N TYR A 19 11.17 10.89 11.24
CA TYR A 19 11.84 11.89 12.08
C TYR A 19 11.44 13.32 11.71
N ASN A 20 11.30 13.60 10.42
CA ASN A 20 11.13 14.96 9.91
C ASN A 20 9.75 15.23 9.31
N THR A 21 8.91 14.20 9.16
CA THR A 21 7.58 14.33 8.57
C THR A 21 6.47 13.87 9.52
N PRO A 22 5.22 14.29 9.31
CA PRO A 22 4.08 13.92 10.14
C PRO A 22 3.50 12.54 9.78
N HIS A 23 4.32 11.49 9.72
CA HIS A 23 3.84 10.12 9.65
C HIS A 23 3.15 9.67 10.94
N ALA A 24 2.24 8.71 10.86
CA ALA A 24 1.44 8.26 12.00
C ALA A 24 2.27 7.82 13.22
N ALA A 25 3.49 7.31 13.00
CA ALA A 25 4.41 6.86 14.06
C ALA A 25 5.39 7.95 14.52
N ALA A 26 5.39 9.14 13.94
CA ALA A 26 6.47 10.13 14.10
C ALA A 26 6.75 10.53 15.56
N LEU A 27 5.72 10.72 16.39
CA LEU A 27 5.93 11.14 17.78
C LEU A 27 6.69 10.09 18.61
N ALA A 28 6.26 8.84 18.55
CA ALA A 28 6.93 7.74 19.27
C ALA A 28 8.36 7.56 18.78
N VAL A 29 8.59 7.68 17.47
CA VAL A 29 9.90 7.56 16.85
C VAL A 29 10.81 8.74 17.25
N LYS A 30 10.31 9.97 17.28
CA LYS A 30 11.06 11.14 17.74
C LYS A 30 11.53 11.00 19.19
N LEU A 31 10.70 10.42 20.06
CA LEU A 31 11.03 10.22 21.47
C LEU A 31 11.98 9.05 21.71
N LEU A 32 11.81 7.95 21.00
CA LEU A 32 12.47 6.67 21.28
C LEU A 32 13.32 6.13 20.13
N GLY A 33 13.39 6.83 18.99
CA GLY A 33 14.08 6.34 17.78
C GLY A 33 15.58 6.03 17.98
N LYS A 34 16.23 6.72 18.96
CA LYS A 34 17.63 6.42 19.36
C LYS A 34 17.76 5.11 20.13
N HIS A 35 16.65 4.50 20.57
CA HIS A 35 16.59 3.26 21.33
C HIS A 35 15.70 2.24 20.62
N PRO A 36 16.11 1.71 19.44
CA PRO A 36 15.25 0.90 18.57
C PRO A 36 14.74 -0.38 19.24
N LYS A 37 15.52 -1.01 20.12
CA LYS A 37 15.07 -2.18 20.88
C LYS A 37 13.96 -1.86 21.89
N LEU A 38 14.05 -0.68 22.54
CA LEU A 38 13.04 -0.22 23.48
C LEU A 38 11.76 0.17 22.73
N LEU A 39 11.91 0.88 21.60
CA LEU A 39 10.79 1.25 20.75
C LEU A 39 10.05 0.02 20.22
N ASP A 40 10.76 -1.00 19.69
CA ASP A 40 10.16 -2.26 19.24
C ASP A 40 9.38 -2.95 20.37
N LYS A 41 9.97 -3.06 21.57
CA LYS A 41 9.29 -3.64 22.73
C LYS A 41 8.03 -2.87 23.12
N MET A 42 8.07 -1.54 23.12
CA MET A 42 6.91 -0.71 23.43
C MET A 42 5.82 -0.80 22.36
N VAL A 43 6.19 -0.79 21.08
CA VAL A 43 5.22 -0.92 19.99
C VAL A 43 4.49 -2.27 20.10
N ARG A 44 5.21 -3.35 20.38
CA ARG A 44 4.63 -4.69 20.57
C ARG A 44 3.73 -4.81 21.81
N LEU A 45 3.96 -3.99 22.84
CA LEU A 45 3.11 -3.96 24.04
C LEU A 45 1.83 -3.13 23.84
N VAL A 46 1.90 -2.08 23.01
CA VAL A 46 0.81 -1.10 22.87
C VAL A 46 -0.07 -1.36 21.65
N LYS A 47 0.53 -1.88 20.57
CA LYS A 47 -0.20 -2.13 19.32
C LYS A 47 -0.83 -3.52 19.31
N PRO A 48 -1.99 -3.68 18.65
CA PRO A 48 -2.63 -4.97 18.48
C PRO A 48 -1.71 -6.00 17.84
N LYS A 49 -1.82 -7.26 18.26
CA LYS A 49 -0.97 -8.37 17.79
C LYS A 49 -1.11 -8.59 16.29
N ASP A 50 -2.33 -8.55 15.77
CA ASP A 50 -2.66 -8.68 14.36
C ASP A 50 -1.95 -7.64 13.49
N LEU A 51 -1.92 -6.36 13.96
CA LEU A 51 -1.18 -5.30 13.29
C LEU A 51 0.33 -5.57 13.27
N ILE A 52 0.90 -6.02 14.39
CA ILE A 52 2.32 -6.35 14.49
C ILE A 52 2.70 -7.53 13.57
N GLU A 53 1.84 -8.53 13.47
CA GLU A 53 2.03 -9.66 12.54
C GLU A 53 2.01 -9.21 11.08
N THR A 54 1.14 -8.25 10.76
CA THR A 54 1.05 -7.67 9.40
C THR A 54 2.26 -6.80 9.05
N ILE A 55 2.71 -5.95 9.99
CA ILE A 55 3.83 -5.03 9.77
C ILE A 55 5.19 -5.76 9.85
N GLY A 56 5.30 -6.80 10.67
CA GLY A 56 6.53 -7.54 10.89
C GLY A 56 7.49 -6.80 11.84
N LEU A 57 8.73 -6.58 11.38
CA LEU A 57 9.77 -5.98 12.22
C LEU A 57 9.62 -4.44 12.26
N THR A 58 9.15 -3.91 13.37
CA THR A 58 8.88 -2.48 13.55
C THR A 58 10.11 -1.59 13.34
N ARG A 59 11.32 -2.11 13.52
CA ARG A 59 12.58 -1.38 13.26
C ARG A 59 12.71 -0.88 11.82
N HIS A 60 12.04 -1.52 10.86
CA HIS A 60 12.11 -1.11 9.45
C HIS A 60 11.25 0.13 9.18
N ILE A 61 10.12 0.28 9.87
CA ILE A 61 9.21 1.43 9.70
C ILE A 61 9.54 2.61 10.63
N THR A 62 10.40 2.41 11.63
CA THR A 62 10.74 3.45 12.63
C THR A 62 11.99 4.25 12.29
N ARG A 63 12.59 4.03 11.13
CA ARG A 63 13.72 4.79 10.59
C ARG A 63 13.35 5.39 9.24
N PRO A 64 13.98 6.49 8.81
CA PRO A 64 13.82 6.99 7.45
C PRO A 64 14.20 5.92 6.43
N TYR A 65 13.48 5.90 5.32
CA TYR A 65 13.82 5.13 4.13
C TYR A 65 13.59 6.01 2.90
N LEU A 66 14.68 6.54 2.36
CA LEU A 66 14.71 7.60 1.36
C LEU A 66 15.41 7.11 0.07
N PRO A 67 15.43 7.87 -1.04
CA PRO A 67 15.97 7.41 -2.32
C PRO A 67 17.41 6.87 -2.24
N HIS A 68 18.27 7.45 -1.40
CA HIS A 68 19.63 6.94 -1.19
C HIS A 68 19.66 5.59 -0.44
N ASP A 69 18.75 5.38 0.50
CA ASP A 69 18.61 4.09 1.20
C ASP A 69 18.18 3.01 0.23
N TYR A 70 17.18 3.29 -0.59
CA TYR A 70 16.72 2.39 -1.65
C TYR A 70 17.86 2.05 -2.61
N LYS A 71 18.59 3.07 -3.12
CA LYS A 71 19.71 2.86 -4.04
C LYS A 71 20.80 1.98 -3.44
N ARG A 72 21.10 2.14 -2.17
CA ARG A 72 22.07 1.27 -1.45
C ARG A 72 21.55 -0.18 -1.39
N ASP A 73 20.25 -0.35 -1.12
CA ASP A 73 19.65 -1.67 -0.91
C ASP A 73 19.41 -2.43 -2.23
N THR A 74 19.44 -1.77 -3.41
CA THR A 74 19.40 -2.45 -4.72
C THR A 74 20.63 -3.32 -4.97
N GLY A 75 21.73 -3.10 -4.26
CA GLY A 75 22.96 -3.87 -4.40
C GLY A 75 23.51 -3.83 -5.84
N PRO A 76 23.72 -4.99 -6.48
CA PRO A 76 24.26 -5.08 -7.83
C PRO A 76 23.22 -4.84 -8.95
N TYR A 77 21.94 -4.67 -8.62
CA TYR A 77 20.89 -4.54 -9.62
C TYR A 77 20.74 -3.09 -10.09
N THR A 78 20.53 -2.92 -11.39
CA THR A 78 20.24 -1.62 -11.99
C THR A 78 18.73 -1.38 -11.96
N VAL A 79 18.25 -0.66 -10.95
CA VAL A 79 16.88 -0.16 -10.90
C VAL A 79 16.89 1.26 -11.46
N GLU A 80 16.19 1.47 -12.58
CA GLU A 80 16.14 2.75 -13.26
C GLU A 80 15.07 3.67 -12.66
N GLN A 81 13.90 3.11 -12.42
CA GLN A 81 12.75 3.86 -11.94
C GLN A 81 12.02 3.10 -10.84
N VAL A 82 11.36 3.86 -9.97
CA VAL A 82 10.52 3.33 -8.90
C VAL A 82 9.15 4.01 -8.91
N VAL A 83 8.12 3.28 -8.49
CA VAL A 83 6.80 3.85 -8.21
C VAL A 83 6.61 3.90 -6.70
N HIS A 84 6.43 5.11 -6.17
CA HIS A 84 6.06 5.27 -4.77
C HIS A 84 4.57 4.98 -4.58
N VAL A 85 4.25 4.09 -3.68
CA VAL A 85 2.89 3.86 -3.19
C VAL A 85 2.75 4.44 -1.79
N GLU A 86 1.65 5.08 -1.48
CA GLU A 86 1.37 5.79 -0.22
C GLU A 86 1.85 4.99 1.03
N ALA A 87 2.36 5.70 2.04
CA ALA A 87 3.04 5.12 3.19
C ALA A 87 2.55 5.66 4.54
N SER A 88 1.24 5.64 4.75
CA SER A 88 0.61 6.00 6.05
C SER A 88 0.94 7.42 6.52
N TRP A 89 0.67 8.42 5.69
CA TRP A 89 0.78 9.82 6.07
C TRP A 89 -0.14 10.17 7.24
N HIS A 90 0.20 11.21 8.01
CA HIS A 90 -0.57 11.68 9.15
C HIS A 90 -2.04 11.97 8.82
N HIS A 91 -2.30 12.64 7.71
CA HIS A 91 -3.65 12.86 7.22
C HIS A 91 -4.08 11.70 6.31
N SER A 92 -5.05 10.92 6.77
CA SER A 92 -5.63 9.80 5.98
C SER A 92 -6.90 10.17 5.23
N LYS A 93 -7.37 11.44 5.34
CA LYS A 93 -8.63 11.91 4.74
C LYS A 93 -8.54 13.38 4.33
N GLY A 94 -9.39 13.75 3.37
CA GLY A 94 -9.52 15.12 2.91
C GLY A 94 -8.28 15.61 2.17
N LYS A 95 -8.09 16.93 2.12
CA LYS A 95 -7.01 17.56 1.34
C LYS A 95 -5.61 17.32 1.91
N GLY A 96 -5.49 17.00 3.19
CA GLY A 96 -4.21 16.76 3.84
C GLY A 96 -3.46 15.55 3.29
N VAL A 97 -4.14 14.61 2.62
CA VAL A 97 -3.49 13.46 1.97
C VAL A 97 -2.52 13.87 0.85
N VAL A 98 -2.66 15.08 0.30
CA VAL A 98 -1.81 15.61 -0.77
C VAL A 98 -0.41 15.99 -0.27
N GLU A 99 -0.25 16.20 1.02
CA GLU A 99 1.04 16.55 1.63
C GLU A 99 2.08 15.44 1.44
N GLU A 100 1.66 14.16 1.46
CA GLU A 100 2.56 13.04 1.15
C GLU A 100 3.08 13.12 -0.30
N THR A 101 2.21 13.43 -1.27
CA THR A 101 2.62 13.61 -2.67
C THR A 101 3.63 14.74 -2.81
N GLN A 102 3.43 15.86 -2.10
CA GLN A 102 4.38 16.99 -2.09
C GLN A 102 5.72 16.58 -1.45
N PHE A 103 5.69 15.84 -0.37
CA PHE A 103 6.89 15.32 0.28
C PHE A 103 7.67 14.41 -0.67
N ILE A 104 7.02 13.44 -1.30
CA ILE A 104 7.67 12.51 -2.23
C ILE A 104 8.28 13.25 -3.43
N GLU A 105 7.56 14.20 -4.01
CA GLU A 105 8.06 15.01 -5.12
C GLU A 105 9.29 15.85 -4.73
N SER A 106 9.41 16.23 -3.47
CA SER A 106 10.54 17.00 -2.95
C SER A 106 11.81 16.20 -2.67
N LEU A 107 11.74 14.86 -2.72
CA LEU A 107 12.88 14.00 -2.44
C LEU A 107 13.90 14.00 -3.59
N ALA A 108 15.15 13.68 -3.28
CA ALA A 108 16.27 13.69 -4.22
C ALA A 108 16.30 12.48 -5.16
N PHE A 109 15.16 12.19 -5.81
CA PHE A 109 15.12 11.21 -6.87
C PHE A 109 15.89 11.70 -8.11
N GLY A 110 16.62 10.78 -8.77
CA GLY A 110 17.40 11.09 -9.98
C GLY A 110 18.69 11.84 -9.73
N VAL A 111 19.03 12.19 -8.49
CA VAL A 111 20.31 12.81 -8.11
C VAL A 111 21.16 11.74 -7.45
N ASP A 112 21.99 11.05 -8.22
CA ASP A 112 22.80 9.89 -7.80
C ASP A 112 21.96 8.75 -7.16
N THR A 113 20.67 8.73 -7.49
CA THR A 113 19.68 7.75 -6.99
C THR A 113 18.82 7.24 -8.15
N VAL A 114 17.81 6.39 -7.82
CA VAL A 114 16.80 5.94 -8.78
C VAL A 114 15.87 7.10 -9.18
N LYS A 115 15.30 7.05 -10.39
CA LYS A 115 14.32 8.04 -10.84
C LYS A 115 12.94 7.74 -10.25
N LEU A 116 12.17 8.78 -9.97
CA LEU A 116 10.75 8.64 -9.65
C LEU A 116 9.98 8.46 -10.96
N GLY A 117 9.35 7.31 -11.13
CA GLY A 117 8.53 6.98 -12.30
C GLY A 117 7.05 7.30 -12.09
N GLY A 118 6.57 7.15 -10.86
CA GLY A 118 5.18 7.40 -10.52
C GLY A 118 4.92 7.53 -9.04
N ILE A 119 3.77 8.13 -8.72
CA ILE A 119 3.22 8.20 -7.36
C ILE A 119 1.80 7.66 -7.39
N VAL A 120 1.55 6.63 -6.59
CA VAL A 120 0.21 6.14 -6.24
C VAL A 120 -0.12 6.70 -4.86
N ALA A 121 -1.02 7.68 -4.81
CA ALA A 121 -1.30 8.46 -3.62
C ALA A 121 -2.51 7.95 -2.84
N THR A 122 -2.66 8.38 -1.59
CA THR A 122 -3.87 8.13 -0.80
C THR A 122 -5.03 9.00 -1.29
N ALA A 123 -6.16 8.38 -1.64
CA ALA A 123 -7.44 9.08 -1.76
C ALA A 123 -8.60 8.11 -1.53
N ASP A 124 -9.71 8.62 -0.96
CA ASP A 124 -10.92 7.82 -0.75
C ASP A 124 -12.00 8.27 -1.73
N PRO A 125 -12.44 7.40 -2.67
CA PRO A 125 -13.52 7.71 -3.60
C PRO A 125 -14.83 8.15 -2.94
N ARG A 126 -15.06 7.80 -1.67
CA ARG A 126 -16.24 8.24 -0.91
C ARG A 126 -16.16 9.68 -0.41
N ASP A 127 -14.98 10.33 -0.49
CA ASP A 127 -14.83 11.73 -0.03
C ASP A 127 -15.63 12.67 -0.94
N ARG A 128 -16.46 13.53 -0.36
CA ARG A 128 -17.22 14.56 -1.09
C ARG A 128 -16.36 15.49 -1.94
N ASN A 129 -15.09 15.64 -1.58
CA ASN A 129 -14.12 16.45 -2.30
C ASN A 129 -13.21 15.62 -3.22
N PHE A 130 -13.51 14.35 -3.47
CA PHE A 130 -12.62 13.43 -4.17
C PHE A 130 -12.06 13.99 -5.48
N LYS A 131 -12.91 14.51 -6.36
CA LYS A 131 -12.48 15.18 -7.60
C LYS A 131 -11.48 16.32 -7.37
N LYS A 132 -11.68 17.09 -6.28
CA LYS A 132 -10.77 18.19 -5.92
C LYS A 132 -9.44 17.64 -5.41
N ILE A 133 -9.46 16.55 -4.64
CA ILE A 133 -8.26 15.87 -4.13
C ILE A 133 -7.41 15.36 -5.30
N LEU A 134 -8.00 14.69 -6.30
CA LEU A 134 -7.28 14.24 -7.49
C LEU A 134 -6.60 15.42 -8.22
N LYS A 135 -7.29 16.55 -8.40
CA LYS A 135 -6.70 17.76 -9.00
C LYS A 135 -5.55 18.33 -8.17
N LEU A 136 -5.62 18.24 -6.85
CA LEU A 136 -4.55 18.70 -5.97
C LEU A 136 -3.32 17.79 -6.06
N HIS A 137 -3.48 16.47 -6.16
CA HIS A 137 -2.38 15.56 -6.43
C HIS A 137 -1.71 15.84 -7.78
N HIS A 138 -2.49 16.04 -8.84
CA HIS A 138 -1.94 16.45 -10.15
C HIS A 138 -1.15 17.75 -10.10
N LYS A 139 -1.63 18.72 -9.29
CA LYS A 139 -0.91 19.99 -9.10
C LYS A 139 0.36 19.81 -8.26
N ALA A 140 0.35 18.88 -7.33
CA ALA A 140 1.47 18.63 -6.41
C ALA A 140 2.63 17.91 -7.09
N SER A 141 2.34 17.03 -8.09
CA SER A 141 3.37 16.24 -8.76
C SER A 141 3.00 15.88 -10.20
N PRO A 142 3.92 16.07 -11.17
CA PRO A 142 3.78 15.54 -12.52
C PRO A 142 3.90 14.00 -12.56
N HIS A 143 4.40 13.37 -11.48
CA HIS A 143 4.54 11.92 -11.37
C HIS A 143 3.30 11.24 -10.77
N PHE A 144 2.23 11.97 -10.43
CA PHE A 144 0.98 11.38 -9.96
C PHE A 144 0.35 10.50 -11.05
N ARG A 145 0.15 9.20 -10.76
CA ARG A 145 -0.33 8.19 -11.72
C ARG A 145 -1.56 7.43 -11.26
N GLY A 146 -1.81 7.36 -9.96
CA GLY A 146 -2.90 6.57 -9.43
C GLY A 146 -3.17 6.84 -7.97
N ILE A 147 -4.15 6.14 -7.45
CA ILE A 147 -4.47 6.17 -6.02
C ILE A 147 -4.56 4.76 -5.46
N ARG A 148 -4.27 4.62 -4.17
CA ARG A 148 -4.58 3.42 -3.41
C ARG A 148 -5.67 3.72 -2.38
N LYS A 149 -6.60 2.76 -2.23
CA LYS A 149 -7.51 2.72 -1.09
C LYS A 149 -7.56 1.30 -0.55
N MET A 150 -6.91 1.08 0.59
CA MET A 150 -6.93 -0.21 1.28
C MET A 150 -8.37 -0.58 1.68
N ALA A 151 -8.77 -1.82 1.36
CA ALA A 151 -10.06 -2.39 1.69
C ALA A 151 -9.94 -3.78 2.35
N SER A 152 -8.73 -4.14 2.79
CA SER A 152 -8.48 -5.45 3.40
C SER A 152 -9.30 -5.62 4.67
N PHE A 153 -10.21 -6.58 4.65
CA PHE A 153 -11.06 -7.00 5.75
C PHE A 153 -11.14 -8.52 5.78
N HIS A 154 -11.13 -9.09 6.96
CA HIS A 154 -11.29 -10.53 7.16
C HIS A 154 -12.21 -10.81 8.34
N GLU A 155 -13.02 -11.89 8.26
CA GLU A 155 -13.95 -12.27 9.33
C GLU A 155 -13.21 -12.74 10.59
N ASP A 156 -12.06 -13.41 10.42
CA ASP A 156 -11.17 -13.78 11.51
C ASP A 156 -10.57 -12.51 12.15
N LYS A 157 -10.97 -12.24 13.40
CA LYS A 157 -10.53 -11.06 14.17
C LYS A 157 -9.03 -11.07 14.52
N ALA A 158 -8.36 -12.19 14.34
CA ALA A 158 -6.90 -12.28 14.48
C ALA A 158 -6.16 -11.74 13.24
N ILE A 159 -6.87 -11.43 12.15
CA ILE A 159 -6.32 -10.82 10.95
C ILE A 159 -6.65 -9.33 10.95
N HIS A 160 -5.63 -8.48 10.80
CA HIS A 160 -5.80 -7.03 10.87
C HIS A 160 -6.67 -6.49 9.75
N ALA A 161 -7.73 -5.76 10.11
CA ALA A 161 -8.60 -5.09 9.15
C ALA A 161 -8.13 -3.64 8.92
N TRP A 162 -7.95 -3.26 7.65
CA TRP A 162 -7.62 -1.90 7.23
C TRP A 162 -8.85 -1.04 6.92
N THR A 163 -10.03 -1.64 6.99
CA THR A 163 -11.32 -0.98 6.85
C THR A 163 -12.32 -1.61 7.81
N ASP A 164 -13.35 -0.87 8.16
CA ASP A 164 -14.53 -1.33 8.90
C ASP A 164 -15.67 -1.82 7.98
N GLU A 165 -15.48 -1.69 6.66
CA GLU A 165 -16.47 -2.01 5.63
C GLU A 165 -16.02 -3.23 4.81
N PRO A 166 -16.61 -4.43 5.03
CA PRO A 166 -16.17 -5.70 4.41
C PRO A 166 -16.18 -5.67 2.87
N HIS A 167 -17.15 -4.96 2.28
CA HIS A 167 -17.35 -4.86 0.84
C HIS A 167 -17.19 -3.41 0.33
N LEU A 168 -16.09 -2.77 0.72
CA LEU A 168 -15.84 -1.36 0.41
C LEU A 168 -15.94 -1.06 -1.09
N TYR A 169 -15.42 -1.93 -1.94
CA TYR A 169 -15.42 -1.72 -3.40
C TYR A 169 -16.80 -1.92 -4.05
N ARG A 170 -17.78 -2.44 -3.31
CA ARG A 170 -19.20 -2.51 -3.74
C ARG A 170 -20.05 -1.37 -3.13
N ASN A 171 -19.49 -0.53 -2.27
CA ASN A 171 -20.21 0.57 -1.66
C ASN A 171 -20.65 1.59 -2.72
N LYS A 172 -21.91 2.01 -2.70
CA LYS A 172 -22.49 2.93 -3.71
C LYS A 172 -21.77 4.29 -3.78
N LYS A 173 -21.32 4.82 -2.63
CA LYS A 173 -20.55 6.09 -2.62
C LYS A 173 -19.15 5.89 -3.21
N PHE A 174 -18.54 4.73 -2.94
CA PHE A 174 -17.25 4.36 -3.50
C PHE A 174 -17.36 4.27 -5.02
N LEU A 175 -18.30 3.52 -5.56
CA LEU A 175 -18.52 3.36 -7.00
C LEU A 175 -18.78 4.71 -7.70
N LYS A 176 -19.60 5.58 -7.09
CA LYS A 176 -19.82 6.94 -7.62
C LYS A 176 -18.54 7.78 -7.68
N GLY A 177 -17.67 7.65 -6.70
CA GLY A 177 -16.36 8.30 -6.73
C GLY A 177 -15.43 7.66 -7.75
N PHE A 178 -15.49 6.34 -7.89
CA PHE A 178 -14.67 5.60 -8.85
C PHE A 178 -14.98 5.98 -10.31
N GLU A 179 -16.24 6.29 -10.65
CA GLU A 179 -16.61 6.90 -11.94
C GLU A 179 -15.83 8.19 -12.21
N VAL A 180 -15.53 8.97 -11.17
CA VAL A 180 -14.71 10.18 -11.32
C VAL A 180 -13.25 9.80 -11.58
N LEU A 181 -12.72 8.78 -10.91
CA LEU A 181 -11.35 8.29 -11.12
C LEU A 181 -11.14 7.82 -12.56
N SER A 182 -12.07 7.02 -13.09
CA SER A 182 -11.99 6.47 -14.45
C SER A 182 -11.89 7.52 -15.54
N GLN A 183 -12.40 8.76 -15.28
CA GLN A 183 -12.32 9.89 -16.22
C GLN A 183 -10.94 10.57 -16.25
N TYR A 184 -10.03 10.22 -15.33
CA TYR A 184 -8.73 10.89 -15.19
C TYR A 184 -7.55 10.06 -15.72
N ASN A 185 -7.80 8.89 -16.29
CA ASN A 185 -6.75 7.96 -16.76
C ASN A 185 -5.71 7.67 -15.65
N LEU A 186 -6.20 7.42 -14.45
CA LEU A 186 -5.42 7.08 -13.27
C LEU A 186 -5.58 5.61 -12.95
N SER A 187 -4.52 4.97 -12.46
CA SER A 187 -4.60 3.62 -11.91
C SER A 187 -5.26 3.60 -10.53
N PHE A 188 -5.76 2.44 -10.16
CA PHE A 188 -6.28 2.17 -8.83
C PHE A 188 -5.59 0.94 -8.23
N ASP A 189 -4.87 1.13 -7.13
CA ASP A 189 -4.25 0.02 -6.40
C ASP A 189 -5.23 -0.53 -5.37
N ALA A 190 -5.59 -1.80 -5.57
CA ALA A 190 -6.54 -2.53 -4.74
C ALA A 190 -5.81 -3.43 -3.76
N TRP A 191 -5.80 -3.07 -2.49
CA TRP A 191 -5.28 -3.95 -1.44
C TRP A 191 -6.41 -4.58 -0.65
N VAL A 192 -6.58 -5.88 -0.83
CA VAL A 192 -7.60 -6.74 -0.21
C VAL A 192 -6.97 -8.02 0.33
N TYR A 193 -7.71 -8.77 1.14
CA TYR A 193 -7.40 -10.19 1.36
C TYR A 193 -8.04 -11.05 0.27
N SER A 194 -7.51 -12.25 0.05
CA SER A 194 -7.99 -13.17 -1.01
C SER A 194 -9.48 -13.49 -0.90
N THR A 195 -10.03 -13.47 0.31
CA THR A 195 -11.47 -13.63 0.54
C THR A 195 -12.36 -12.52 -0.06
N GLN A 196 -11.75 -11.44 -0.54
CA GLN A 196 -12.42 -10.27 -1.11
C GLN A 196 -12.12 -10.08 -2.61
N LEU A 197 -11.45 -11.04 -3.29
CA LEU A 197 -11.13 -10.92 -4.72
C LEU A 197 -12.38 -10.76 -5.59
N GLU A 198 -13.50 -11.34 -5.20
CA GLU A 198 -14.79 -11.12 -5.86
C GLU A 198 -15.21 -9.63 -5.90
N ASP A 199 -14.81 -8.82 -4.92
CA ASP A 199 -15.09 -7.37 -4.91
C ASP A 199 -14.21 -6.63 -5.92
N VAL A 200 -12.97 -7.09 -6.13
CA VAL A 200 -12.06 -6.56 -7.14
C VAL A 200 -12.55 -6.96 -8.54
N ILE A 201 -12.94 -8.22 -8.73
CA ILE A 201 -13.56 -8.72 -9.98
C ILE A 201 -14.80 -7.89 -10.33
N TYR A 202 -15.68 -7.66 -9.33
CA TYR A 202 -16.85 -6.82 -9.51
C TYR A 202 -16.47 -5.40 -9.96
N LEU A 203 -15.50 -4.76 -9.29
CA LEU A 203 -15.04 -3.41 -9.62
C LEU A 203 -14.46 -3.34 -11.04
N ALA A 204 -13.63 -4.31 -11.41
CA ALA A 204 -13.03 -4.40 -12.75
C ALA A 204 -14.09 -4.55 -13.85
N LYS A 205 -15.11 -5.37 -13.62
CA LYS A 205 -16.24 -5.53 -14.56
C LYS A 205 -17.10 -4.26 -14.70
N GLN A 206 -17.20 -3.43 -13.64
CA GLN A 206 -17.92 -2.15 -13.69
C GLN A 206 -17.12 -1.06 -14.42
N PHE A 207 -15.78 -1.12 -14.37
CA PHE A 207 -14.88 -0.08 -14.91
C PHE A 207 -13.76 -0.69 -15.74
N PRO A 208 -14.07 -1.35 -16.86
CA PRO A 208 -13.10 -2.11 -17.65
C PRO A 208 -11.98 -1.25 -18.27
N GLU A 209 -12.21 0.05 -18.41
CA GLU A 209 -11.20 0.99 -18.94
C GLU A 209 -10.23 1.51 -17.87
N THR A 210 -10.43 1.17 -16.60
CA THR A 210 -9.56 1.62 -15.52
C THR A 210 -8.51 0.55 -15.21
N SER A 211 -7.24 0.94 -15.25
CA SER A 211 -6.16 0.06 -14.79
C SER A 211 -6.27 -0.18 -13.29
N ILE A 212 -6.60 -1.40 -12.89
CA ILE A 212 -6.64 -1.83 -11.50
C ILE A 212 -5.41 -2.71 -11.23
N VAL A 213 -4.62 -2.33 -10.23
CA VAL A 213 -3.46 -3.08 -9.76
C VAL A 213 -3.85 -3.83 -8.50
N LEU A 214 -3.75 -5.15 -8.51
CA LEU A 214 -3.99 -5.97 -7.34
C LEU A 214 -2.73 -6.04 -6.48
N ASP A 215 -2.70 -5.32 -5.37
CA ASP A 215 -1.58 -5.32 -4.44
C ASP A 215 -1.37 -6.70 -3.81
N HIS A 216 -0.09 -7.13 -3.75
CA HIS A 216 0.34 -8.35 -3.05
C HIS A 216 -0.43 -9.61 -3.46
N LEU A 217 -0.87 -9.68 -4.73
CA LEU A 217 -1.67 -10.79 -5.28
C LEU A 217 -2.92 -11.10 -4.43
N GLY A 218 -3.55 -10.08 -3.85
CA GLY A 218 -4.73 -10.22 -3.00
C GLY A 218 -4.45 -10.88 -1.66
N THR A 219 -3.23 -10.84 -1.17
CA THR A 219 -2.80 -11.26 0.19
C THR A 219 -3.56 -12.49 0.71
N PRO A 220 -3.24 -13.73 0.28
CA PRO A 220 -3.94 -14.94 0.72
C PRO A 220 -3.62 -15.27 2.18
N ALA A 221 -4.37 -14.65 3.09
CA ALA A 221 -4.21 -14.83 4.53
C ALA A 221 -4.39 -16.29 4.93
N GLY A 222 -3.52 -16.80 5.79
CA GLY A 222 -3.49 -18.20 6.21
C GLY A 222 -2.70 -19.14 5.29
N LEU A 223 -2.26 -18.68 4.12
CA LEU A 223 -1.47 -19.51 3.21
C LEU A 223 0.03 -19.38 3.47
N PHE A 224 0.53 -18.15 3.62
CA PHE A 224 1.94 -17.83 3.80
C PHE A 224 2.18 -16.92 5.00
N GLY A 225 3.28 -17.16 5.72
CA GLY A 225 3.73 -16.30 6.81
C GLY A 225 2.81 -16.30 8.04
N PRO A 226 2.91 -15.27 8.88
CA PRO A 226 2.17 -15.20 10.14
C PRO A 226 0.73 -14.71 9.98
N ILE A 227 0.40 -13.98 8.90
CA ILE A 227 -0.93 -13.41 8.69
C ILE A 227 -1.94 -14.53 8.50
N GLY A 228 -2.89 -14.65 9.44
CA GLY A 228 -3.92 -15.68 9.38
C GLY A 228 -3.42 -17.09 9.66
N ALA A 229 -2.34 -17.27 10.42
CA ALA A 229 -1.79 -18.59 10.74
C ALA A 229 -2.85 -19.54 11.35
N ASN A 230 -3.79 -19.04 12.15
CA ASN A 230 -4.89 -19.83 12.69
C ASN A 230 -5.91 -20.24 11.62
N THR A 231 -6.17 -19.36 10.64
CA THR A 231 -7.07 -19.64 9.51
C THR A 231 -6.51 -20.76 8.62
N GLY A 232 -5.19 -20.75 8.37
CA GLY A 232 -4.46 -21.78 7.62
C GLY A 232 -3.81 -22.87 8.49
N MET A 233 -4.36 -23.20 9.66
CA MET A 233 -3.73 -24.11 10.62
C MET A 233 -3.55 -25.53 10.07
N THR A 234 -4.51 -26.04 9.32
CA THR A 234 -4.46 -27.39 8.74
C THR A 234 -4.03 -27.37 7.28
N GLN A 235 -3.49 -28.49 6.78
CA GLN A 235 -3.16 -28.65 5.37
C GLN A 235 -4.40 -28.43 4.49
N THR A 236 -5.51 -29.04 4.82
CA THR A 236 -6.78 -28.90 4.08
C THR A 236 -7.25 -27.44 4.03
N ALA A 237 -7.13 -26.71 5.15
CA ALA A 237 -7.49 -25.28 5.15
C ALA A 237 -6.60 -24.48 4.19
N ARG A 238 -5.28 -24.71 4.18
CA ARG A 238 -4.36 -24.04 3.24
C ARG A 238 -4.63 -24.41 1.79
N GLU A 239 -4.91 -25.68 1.51
CA GLU A 239 -5.29 -26.14 0.15
C GLU A 239 -6.57 -25.45 -0.32
N ASN A 240 -7.60 -25.35 0.51
CA ASN A 240 -8.84 -24.64 0.19
C ASN A 240 -8.60 -23.15 -0.08
N ILE A 241 -7.78 -22.47 0.75
CA ILE A 241 -7.40 -21.07 0.53
C ILE A 241 -6.65 -20.94 -0.81
N PHE A 242 -5.71 -21.83 -1.09
CA PHE A 242 -4.89 -21.79 -2.29
C PHE A 242 -5.73 -21.95 -3.56
N PHE A 243 -6.56 -22.99 -3.64
CA PHE A 243 -7.36 -23.25 -4.83
C PHE A 243 -8.39 -22.15 -5.09
N ARG A 244 -9.08 -21.68 -4.05
CA ARG A 244 -10.01 -20.55 -4.21
C ARG A 244 -9.28 -19.28 -4.69
N TRP A 245 -8.16 -18.93 -4.07
CA TRP A 245 -7.34 -17.80 -4.48
C TRP A 245 -6.85 -17.92 -5.93
N GLN A 246 -6.45 -19.13 -6.36
CA GLN A 246 -6.02 -19.40 -7.73
C GLN A 246 -7.17 -19.20 -8.73
N ASP A 247 -8.37 -19.73 -8.43
CA ASP A 247 -9.54 -19.59 -9.27
C ASP A 247 -9.97 -18.11 -9.40
N ASP A 248 -10.02 -17.38 -8.28
CA ASP A 248 -10.37 -15.95 -8.28
C ASP A 248 -9.35 -15.10 -9.05
N LEU A 249 -8.04 -15.43 -8.98
CA LEU A 249 -7.01 -14.75 -9.77
C LEU A 249 -7.16 -15.06 -11.28
N ALA A 250 -7.51 -16.29 -11.63
CA ALA A 250 -7.74 -16.66 -13.03
C ALA A 250 -8.95 -15.93 -13.63
N GLU A 251 -9.95 -15.54 -12.82
CA GLU A 251 -11.08 -14.74 -13.28
C GLU A 251 -10.72 -13.26 -13.49
N LEU A 252 -9.67 -12.76 -12.80
CA LEU A 252 -9.18 -11.37 -12.92
C LEU A 252 -8.32 -11.13 -14.17
N THR A 253 -7.76 -12.17 -14.75
CA THR A 253 -6.86 -12.11 -15.91
C THR A 253 -7.59 -12.41 -17.22
#